data_fab0238af1d7401349f1122d94c02d74
#
_entry.id   fab0238af1d7401349f1122d94c02d74
#
_cell.length_a   1.000
_cell.length_b   1.000
_cell.length_c   1.000
_cell.angle_alpha   90.00
_cell.angle_beta   90.00
_cell.angle_gamma   90.00
#
_symmetry.space_group_name_H-M   'P 1'
#
loop_
_entity.id
_entity.type
_entity.pdbx_description
1 polymer ?
#
loop_
_entity_poly.entity_id
_entity_poly.type
_entity_poly.pdbx_seq_one_letter_code
_entity_poly.pdbx_strand_id
1 'polypeptide(L)'
;MYMKRINSNNNCVENKVIKNIDRSKRLLTLIFILSGLMFTSNIFADDESDIMAIINQYGDLETDLEAQGKLMRSDRIHIANGRRQTDEAKNMANQIASRKAGESLNGGKTEFVTTIEGPMVSIHGDVAVASFMQWWNIYPHNQASNTSPPTWVSLVLIKERGDWLIKHVHQSPLLGN
;
A
#
# COMPACT_ATOMS: atom_id res chain seq x y z
N MET A 1 -41.25 -57.58 -53.21
CA MET A 1 -40.67 -57.58 -51.92
C MET A 1 -39.38 -56.80 -51.98
N TYR A 2 -39.41 -55.43 -51.63
CA TYR A 2 -38.26 -54.54 -51.75
C TYR A 2 -37.65 -54.39 -50.41
N MET A 3 -36.41 -54.86 -50.19
CA MET A 3 -35.64 -54.57 -48.96
C MET A 3 -34.96 -53.22 -49.11
N LYS A 4 -35.26 -52.30 -48.17
CA LYS A 4 -34.65 -51.00 -48.04
C LYS A 4 -33.30 -51.15 -47.28
N ARG A 5 -32.16 -50.96 -47.99
CA ARG A 5 -30.85 -50.87 -47.32
C ARG A 5 -30.77 -49.56 -46.50
N ILE A 6 -30.66 -49.68 -45.18
CA ILE A 6 -30.43 -48.57 -44.30
C ILE A 6 -28.94 -48.23 -44.40
N ASN A 7 -28.68 -46.96 -44.73
CA ASN A 7 -27.34 -46.43 -44.94
C ASN A 7 -26.66 -46.17 -43.60
N SER A 8 -25.71 -47.00 -43.15
CA SER A 8 -25.02 -46.95 -41.85
C SER A 8 -23.93 -45.87 -41.76
N ASN A 9 -23.72 -45.09 -42.85
CA ASN A 9 -22.61 -44.11 -42.87
C ASN A 9 -22.93 -42.76 -42.20
N ASN A 10 -24.19 -42.42 -42.01
CA ASN A 10 -24.54 -41.11 -41.44
C ASN A 10 -24.26 -41.01 -39.91
N ASN A 11 -24.38 -42.12 -39.19
CA ASN A 11 -24.17 -42.13 -37.73
C ASN A 11 -22.70 -41.99 -37.33
N CYS A 12 -21.75 -42.34 -38.23
CA CYS A 12 -20.32 -42.23 -37.91
C CYS A 12 -19.78 -40.79 -38.06
N VAL A 13 -20.36 -40.02 -38.99
CA VAL A 13 -19.97 -38.63 -39.24
C VAL A 13 -20.52 -37.71 -38.14
N GLU A 14 -21.80 -37.89 -37.74
CA GLU A 14 -22.41 -37.11 -36.65
C GLU A 14 -21.69 -37.29 -35.32
N ASN A 15 -21.36 -38.52 -34.94
CA ASN A 15 -20.62 -38.79 -33.71
C ASN A 15 -19.21 -38.18 -33.66
N LYS A 16 -18.56 -38.04 -34.83
CA LYS A 16 -17.24 -37.43 -34.94
C LYS A 16 -17.30 -35.90 -34.83
N VAL A 17 -18.34 -35.29 -35.38
CA VAL A 17 -18.58 -33.84 -35.29
C VAL A 17 -18.94 -33.43 -33.86
N ILE A 18 -19.82 -34.17 -33.20
CA ILE A 18 -20.23 -33.89 -31.78
C ILE A 18 -19.04 -34.00 -30.83
N LYS A 19 -18.17 -35.04 -31.00
CA LYS A 19 -16.95 -35.17 -30.17
C LYS A 19 -15.95 -34.03 -30.36
N ASN A 20 -15.85 -33.49 -31.58
CA ASN A 20 -14.95 -32.36 -31.84
C ASN A 20 -15.48 -31.05 -31.26
N ILE A 21 -16.79 -30.81 -31.26
CA ILE A 21 -17.42 -29.63 -30.66
C ILE A 21 -17.24 -29.65 -29.16
N ASP A 22 -17.36 -30.80 -28.51
CA ASP A 22 -17.19 -30.93 -27.05
C ASP A 22 -15.74 -30.76 -26.62
N ARG A 23 -14.77 -31.22 -27.41
CA ARG A 23 -13.35 -30.96 -27.20
C ARG A 23 -12.99 -29.47 -27.35
N SER A 24 -13.56 -28.80 -28.34
CA SER A 24 -13.35 -27.37 -28.61
C SER A 24 -13.91 -26.51 -27.44
N LYS A 25 -15.10 -26.84 -26.93
CA LYS A 25 -15.71 -26.14 -25.79
C LYS A 25 -14.89 -26.33 -24.50
N ARG A 26 -14.39 -27.54 -24.22
CA ARG A 26 -13.53 -27.81 -23.07
C ARG A 26 -12.19 -27.10 -23.17
N LEU A 27 -11.59 -27.00 -24.35
CA LEU A 27 -10.35 -26.26 -24.56
C LEU A 27 -10.52 -24.75 -24.38
N LEU A 28 -11.63 -24.18 -24.89
CA LEU A 28 -11.97 -22.77 -24.69
C LEU A 28 -12.22 -22.45 -23.22
N THR A 29 -12.90 -23.32 -22.45
CA THR A 29 -13.14 -23.13 -21.03
C THR A 29 -11.83 -23.19 -20.23
N LEU A 30 -10.91 -24.08 -20.57
CA LEU A 30 -9.59 -24.17 -19.94
C LEU A 30 -8.72 -22.93 -20.21
N ILE A 31 -8.76 -22.38 -21.41
CA ILE A 31 -8.03 -21.15 -21.77
C ILE A 31 -8.59 -19.95 -20.99
N PHE A 32 -9.92 -19.85 -20.80
CA PHE A 32 -10.54 -18.77 -20.00
C PHE A 32 -10.19 -18.87 -18.52
N ILE A 33 -10.10 -20.07 -17.95
CA ILE A 33 -9.69 -20.25 -16.55
C ILE A 33 -8.21 -19.93 -16.35
N LEU A 34 -7.36 -20.32 -17.31
CA LEU A 34 -5.91 -20.05 -17.23
C LEU A 34 -5.57 -18.57 -17.43
N SER A 35 -6.33 -17.84 -18.28
CA SER A 35 -6.15 -16.39 -18.45
C SER A 35 -6.63 -15.59 -17.24
N GLY A 36 -7.64 -16.05 -16.51
CA GLY A 36 -8.12 -15.42 -15.26
C GLY A 36 -7.12 -15.50 -14.12
N LEU A 37 -6.26 -16.51 -14.07
CA LEU A 37 -5.25 -16.68 -13.01
C LEU A 37 -3.99 -15.83 -13.23
N MET A 38 -3.73 -15.32 -14.43
CA MET A 38 -2.55 -14.49 -14.72
C MET A 38 -2.74 -13.00 -14.39
N PHE A 39 -3.99 -12.53 -14.21
CA PHE A 39 -4.26 -11.12 -13.92
C PHE A 39 -4.20 -10.76 -12.42
N THR A 40 -4.24 -11.73 -11.52
CA THR A 40 -4.26 -11.45 -10.07
C THR A 40 -2.88 -11.15 -9.47
N SER A 41 -1.80 -11.62 -10.08
CA SER A 41 -0.45 -11.41 -9.56
C SER A 41 0.11 -10.00 -9.79
N ASN A 42 -0.32 -9.30 -10.83
CA ASN A 42 0.16 -7.95 -11.13
C ASN A 42 -0.46 -6.89 -10.20
N ILE A 43 -1.70 -7.07 -9.77
CA ILE A 43 -2.40 -6.10 -8.90
C ILE A 43 -1.74 -6.03 -7.51
N PHE A 44 -1.31 -7.15 -6.95
CA PHE A 44 -0.64 -7.16 -5.64
C PHE A 44 0.78 -6.60 -5.68
N ALA A 45 1.52 -6.80 -6.77
CA ALA A 45 2.85 -6.24 -6.95
C ALA A 45 2.81 -4.71 -7.09
N ASP A 46 1.79 -4.17 -7.77
CA ASP A 46 1.56 -2.72 -7.86
C ASP A 46 1.19 -2.13 -6.49
N ASP A 47 0.30 -2.78 -5.74
CA ASP A 47 -0.12 -2.33 -4.41
C ASP A 47 1.04 -2.31 -3.40
N GLU A 48 1.91 -3.31 -3.40
CA GLU A 48 3.09 -3.33 -2.54
C GLU A 48 4.05 -2.19 -2.89
N SER A 49 4.28 -1.96 -4.19
CA SER A 49 5.10 -0.86 -4.69
C SER A 49 4.54 0.50 -4.30
N ASP A 50 3.23 0.70 -4.42
CA ASP A 50 2.54 1.93 -4.04
C ASP A 50 2.67 2.20 -2.54
N ILE A 51 2.49 1.16 -1.71
CA ILE A 51 2.63 1.27 -0.26
C ILE A 51 4.08 1.58 0.12
N MET A 52 5.06 0.94 -0.52
CA MET A 52 6.48 1.25 -0.31
C MET A 52 6.81 2.70 -0.69
N ALA A 53 6.21 3.21 -1.78
CA ALA A 53 6.35 4.61 -2.16
C ALA A 53 5.77 5.56 -1.10
N ILE A 54 4.62 5.23 -0.51
CA ILE A 54 4.01 5.99 0.59
C ILE A 54 4.90 5.97 1.84
N ILE A 55 5.48 4.82 2.20
CA ILE A 55 6.41 4.71 3.33
C ILE A 55 7.61 5.64 3.13
N ASN A 56 8.22 5.63 1.96
CA ASN A 56 9.33 6.51 1.64
C ASN A 56 8.92 7.99 1.66
N GLN A 57 7.79 8.34 1.03
CA GLN A 57 7.26 9.70 1.06
C GLN A 57 6.91 10.18 2.48
N TYR A 58 6.41 9.28 3.35
CA TYR A 58 6.15 9.60 4.75
C TYR A 58 7.42 10.09 5.47
N GLY A 59 8.57 9.51 5.17
CA GLY A 59 9.84 9.96 5.69
C GLY A 59 10.37 11.21 4.97
N ASP A 60 10.38 11.23 3.65
CA ASP A 60 10.96 12.30 2.83
C ASP A 60 10.23 13.64 3.04
N LEU A 61 8.92 13.60 3.27
CA LEU A 61 8.09 14.77 3.50
C LEU A 61 8.09 15.26 4.96
N GLU A 62 8.95 14.73 5.81
CA GLU A 62 9.06 15.21 7.21
C GLU A 62 9.38 16.71 7.29
N THR A 63 10.11 17.26 6.34
CA THR A 63 10.36 18.71 6.26
C THR A 63 9.14 19.50 5.78
N ASP A 64 8.24 18.90 5.00
CA ASP A 64 6.99 19.48 4.47
C ASP A 64 5.76 18.76 5.02
N LEU A 65 5.36 19.11 6.24
CA LEU A 65 4.23 18.50 6.92
C LEU A 65 2.89 18.73 6.19
N GLU A 66 2.74 19.79 5.40
CA GLU A 66 1.53 20.04 4.63
C GLU A 66 1.42 19.03 3.46
N ALA A 67 2.54 18.73 2.81
CA ALA A 67 2.60 17.68 1.80
C ALA A 67 2.45 16.28 2.43
N GLN A 68 3.11 16.01 3.55
CA GLN A 68 2.99 14.75 4.29
C GLN A 68 1.53 14.48 4.71
N GLY A 69 0.79 15.51 5.11
CA GLY A 69 -0.62 15.40 5.49
C GLY A 69 -1.52 14.87 4.37
N LYS A 70 -1.13 15.02 3.10
CA LYS A 70 -1.90 14.48 1.96
C LYS A 70 -1.83 12.95 1.85
N LEU A 71 -0.85 12.33 2.47
CA LEU A 71 -0.76 10.86 2.58
C LEU A 71 -1.75 10.30 3.61
N MET A 72 -2.35 11.17 4.43
CA MET A 72 -3.17 10.78 5.57
C MET A 72 -4.66 10.88 5.25
N ARG A 73 -5.43 9.96 5.82
CA ARG A 73 -6.89 10.13 5.87
C ARG A 73 -7.26 11.20 6.88
N SER A 74 -8.34 11.93 6.62
CA SER A 74 -8.88 12.96 7.53
C SER A 74 -9.31 12.40 8.90
N ASP A 75 -9.61 11.10 8.97
CA ASP A 75 -9.98 10.37 10.18
C ASP A 75 -8.83 9.48 10.69
N ARG A 76 -7.56 9.86 10.42
CA ARG A 76 -6.38 9.15 10.89
C ARG A 76 -6.33 9.11 12.42
N ILE A 77 -5.92 7.97 12.96
CA ILE A 77 -5.57 7.81 14.37
C ILE A 77 -4.04 7.80 14.48
N HIS A 78 -3.48 8.68 15.29
CA HIS A 78 -2.06 8.73 15.58
C HIS A 78 -1.79 8.43 17.06
N ILE A 79 -0.93 7.47 17.32
CA ILE A 79 -0.44 7.14 18.67
C ILE A 79 1.07 7.36 18.70
N ALA A 80 1.53 8.27 19.52
CA ALA A 80 2.94 8.55 19.76
C ALA A 80 3.15 9.06 21.17
N ASN A 81 4.27 8.71 21.79
CA ASN A 81 4.66 9.18 23.13
C ASN A 81 3.55 8.97 24.19
N GLY A 82 2.84 7.85 24.13
CA GLY A 82 1.74 7.51 25.04
C GLY A 82 0.46 8.34 24.84
N ARG A 83 0.36 9.13 23.78
CA ARG A 83 -0.82 9.95 23.47
C ARG A 83 -1.50 9.46 22.21
N ARG A 84 -2.84 9.45 22.22
CA ARG A 84 -3.67 9.16 21.07
C ARG A 84 -4.31 10.47 20.56
N GLN A 85 -4.19 10.70 19.27
CA GLN A 85 -4.79 11.82 18.56
C GLN A 85 -5.74 11.25 17.48
N THR A 86 -6.95 11.80 17.41
CA THR A 86 -8.02 11.31 16.51
C THR A 86 -8.59 12.42 15.63
N ASP A 87 -8.12 13.65 15.80
CA ASP A 87 -8.44 14.82 14.97
C ASP A 87 -7.21 15.15 14.13
N GLU A 88 -7.20 14.67 12.90
CA GLU A 88 -6.06 14.83 12.01
C GLU A 88 -5.75 16.29 11.69
N ALA A 89 -6.77 17.09 11.39
CA ALA A 89 -6.59 18.49 11.05
C ALA A 89 -5.95 19.28 12.21
N LYS A 90 -6.44 19.04 13.42
CA LYS A 90 -5.89 19.67 14.64
C LYS A 90 -4.48 19.16 14.93
N ASN A 91 -4.23 17.87 14.75
CA ASN A 91 -2.91 17.28 14.96
C ASN A 91 -1.87 17.91 14.01
N MET A 92 -2.18 17.98 12.73
CA MET A 92 -1.32 18.57 11.72
C MET A 92 -1.09 20.06 11.97
N ALA A 93 -2.14 20.82 12.27
CA ALA A 93 -2.02 22.23 12.59
C ALA A 93 -1.10 22.49 13.80
N ASN A 94 -1.20 21.65 14.84
CA ASN A 94 -0.33 21.75 16.01
C ASN A 94 1.14 21.44 15.68
N GLN A 95 1.40 20.43 14.86
CA GLN A 95 2.77 20.08 14.45
C GLN A 95 3.38 21.19 13.60
N ILE A 96 2.66 21.72 12.62
CA ILE A 96 3.10 22.83 11.77
C ILE A 96 3.38 24.09 12.64
N ALA A 97 2.47 24.44 13.55
CA ALA A 97 2.64 25.59 14.42
C ALA A 97 3.87 25.45 15.34
N SER A 98 4.07 24.27 15.93
CA SER A 98 5.23 23.96 16.76
C SER A 98 6.54 24.08 15.99
N ARG A 99 6.56 23.56 14.74
CA ARG A 99 7.74 23.65 13.86
C ARG A 99 8.04 25.10 13.48
N LYS A 100 7.05 25.87 13.03
CA LYS A 100 7.19 27.30 12.71
C LYS A 100 7.69 28.12 13.89
N ALA A 101 7.23 27.82 15.12
CA ALA A 101 7.71 28.49 16.32
C ALA A 101 9.21 28.19 16.57
N GLY A 102 9.64 26.94 16.47
CA GLY A 102 11.05 26.56 16.58
C GLY A 102 11.93 27.22 15.51
N GLU A 103 11.49 27.21 14.27
CA GLU A 103 12.19 27.86 13.15
C GLU A 103 12.33 29.37 13.33
N SER A 104 11.27 30.02 13.84
CA SER A 104 11.32 31.43 14.17
C SER A 104 12.33 31.75 15.27
N LEU A 105 12.42 30.93 16.32
CA LEU A 105 13.39 31.06 17.39
C LEU A 105 14.84 30.85 16.89
N ASN A 106 15.05 29.94 15.97
CA ASN A 106 16.36 29.63 15.40
C ASN A 106 16.76 30.56 14.23
N GLY A 107 15.85 31.39 13.76
CA GLY A 107 16.08 32.33 12.68
C GLY A 107 16.05 31.74 11.27
N GLY A 108 15.56 30.49 11.11
CA GLY A 108 15.48 29.83 9.81
C GLY A 108 14.88 28.42 9.89
N LYS A 109 14.70 27.79 8.74
CA LYS A 109 14.11 26.45 8.60
C LYS A 109 14.93 25.35 9.26
N THR A 110 14.24 24.35 9.74
CA THR A 110 14.84 23.10 10.19
C THR A 110 14.71 22.06 9.07
N GLU A 111 15.82 21.43 8.69
CA GLU A 111 15.83 20.30 7.75
C GLU A 111 15.76 18.99 8.52
N PHE A 112 15.03 18.03 7.94
CA PHE A 112 14.90 16.68 8.45
C PHE A 112 15.34 15.71 7.37
N VAL A 113 16.24 14.82 7.73
CA VAL A 113 16.61 13.67 6.90
C VAL A 113 16.16 12.43 7.64
N THR A 114 15.11 11.79 7.14
CA THR A 114 14.56 10.57 7.72
C THR A 114 15.26 9.36 7.14
N THR A 115 15.70 8.45 7.99
CA THR A 115 16.13 7.11 7.58
C THR A 115 15.03 6.11 7.91
N ILE A 116 14.70 5.27 6.94
CA ILE A 116 13.73 4.16 7.08
C ILE A 116 14.49 2.86 6.86
N GLU A 117 14.30 1.90 7.75
CA GLU A 117 15.00 0.62 7.72
C GLU A 117 14.02 -0.54 7.89
N GLY A 118 14.23 -1.61 7.11
CA GLY A 118 13.53 -2.87 7.20
C GLY A 118 12.02 -2.79 7.01
N PRO A 119 11.49 -2.07 5.99
CA PRO A 119 10.05 -2.01 5.80
C PRO A 119 9.49 -3.38 5.44
N MET A 120 8.40 -3.74 6.11
CA MET A 120 7.62 -4.96 5.86
C MET A 120 6.17 -4.56 5.62
N VAL A 121 5.55 -5.14 4.59
CA VAL A 121 4.17 -4.87 4.19
C VAL A 121 3.38 -6.15 4.14
N SER A 122 2.12 -6.10 4.59
CA SER A 122 1.15 -7.18 4.46
C SER A 122 -0.17 -6.61 3.97
N ILE A 123 -0.68 -7.13 2.84
CA ILE A 123 -1.87 -6.60 2.14
C ILE A 123 -3.01 -7.58 2.27
N HIS A 124 -4.19 -7.08 2.64
CA HIS A 124 -5.42 -7.84 2.82
C HIS A 124 -6.59 -7.11 2.12
N GLY A 125 -6.73 -7.31 0.82
CA GLY A 125 -7.69 -6.57 -0.01
C GLY A 125 -7.37 -5.07 0.02
N ASP A 126 -8.32 -4.25 0.44
CA ASP A 126 -8.17 -2.78 0.51
C ASP A 126 -7.54 -2.29 1.83
N VAL A 127 -6.98 -3.19 2.63
CA VAL A 127 -6.28 -2.86 3.88
C VAL A 127 -4.86 -3.37 3.82
N ALA A 128 -3.91 -2.55 4.21
CA ALA A 128 -2.52 -2.96 4.39
C ALA A 128 -2.00 -2.58 5.78
N VAL A 129 -1.09 -3.41 6.28
CA VAL A 129 -0.30 -3.13 7.48
C VAL A 129 1.15 -3.07 7.08
N ALA A 130 1.83 -2.00 7.47
CA ALA A 130 3.26 -1.85 7.28
C ALA A 130 3.96 -1.60 8.60
N SER A 131 5.20 -2.04 8.73
CA SER A 131 6.06 -1.74 9.86
C SER A 131 7.49 -1.51 9.40
N PHE A 132 8.17 -0.58 10.04
CA PHE A 132 9.56 -0.24 9.75
C PHE A 132 10.18 0.45 10.96
N MET A 133 11.49 0.55 11.00
CA MET A 133 12.21 1.39 11.92
C MET A 133 12.59 2.70 11.24
N GLN A 134 12.47 3.81 11.96
CA GLN A 134 12.89 5.11 11.46
C GLN A 134 13.58 5.94 12.53
N TRP A 135 14.39 6.88 12.12
CA TRP A 135 14.96 7.97 12.92
C TRP A 135 15.17 9.21 12.07
N TRP A 136 15.26 10.33 12.72
CA TRP A 136 15.45 11.63 12.09
C TRP A 136 16.83 12.17 12.41
N ASN A 137 17.57 12.57 11.39
CA ASN A 137 18.69 13.48 11.52
C ASN A 137 18.13 14.90 11.34
N ILE A 138 18.23 15.71 12.37
CA ILE A 138 17.58 17.01 12.49
C ILE A 138 18.66 18.10 12.41
N TYR A 139 18.51 19.02 11.48
CA TYR A 139 19.43 20.13 11.24
C TYR A 139 18.72 21.47 11.45
N PRO A 140 18.58 21.94 12.70
CA PRO A 140 17.99 23.22 12.97
C PRO A 140 18.88 24.36 12.49
N HIS A 141 18.29 25.46 12.03
CA HIS A 141 19.06 26.61 11.57
C HIS A 141 19.85 27.20 12.76
N ASN A 142 21.16 27.47 12.53
CA ASN A 142 22.07 28.04 13.53
C ASN A 142 22.18 27.26 14.88
N GLN A 143 21.83 25.97 14.88
CA GLN A 143 21.95 25.10 16.06
C GLN A 143 22.74 23.83 15.69
N ALA A 144 23.23 23.14 16.70
CA ALA A 144 23.85 21.85 16.49
C ALA A 144 22.81 20.83 15.98
N SER A 145 23.21 20.01 15.00
CA SER A 145 22.39 18.90 14.55
C SER A 145 22.26 17.84 15.65
N ASN A 146 21.14 17.12 15.62
CA ASN A 146 20.94 15.97 16.48
C ASN A 146 20.24 14.82 15.72
N THR A 147 20.33 13.63 16.28
CA THR A 147 19.66 12.44 15.76
C THR A 147 18.67 11.94 16.80
N SER A 148 17.44 11.70 16.38
CA SER A 148 16.42 11.13 17.26
C SER A 148 16.74 9.66 17.61
N PRO A 149 16.25 9.14 18.74
CA PRO A 149 16.26 7.71 18.97
C PRO A 149 15.53 6.96 17.86
N PRO A 150 15.99 5.75 17.47
CA PRO A 150 15.25 4.88 16.57
C PRO A 150 13.85 4.60 17.13
N THR A 151 12.89 4.56 16.24
CA THR A 151 11.47 4.42 16.56
C THR A 151 10.84 3.37 15.67
N TRP A 152 10.19 2.36 16.25
CA TRP A 152 9.31 1.47 15.50
C TRP A 152 8.06 2.23 15.08
N VAL A 153 7.73 2.14 13.79
CA VAL A 153 6.52 2.68 13.22
C VAL A 153 5.68 1.55 12.67
N SER A 154 4.39 1.59 12.99
CA SER A 154 3.38 0.74 12.36
C SER A 154 2.35 1.63 11.68
N LEU A 155 2.06 1.33 10.41
CA LEU A 155 1.03 1.99 9.63
C LEU A 155 -0.09 1.00 9.34
N VAL A 156 -1.34 1.49 9.36
CA VAL A 156 -2.45 0.84 8.67
C VAL A 156 -2.86 1.76 7.53
N LEU A 157 -2.90 1.21 6.33
CA LEU A 157 -3.32 1.92 5.14
C LEU A 157 -4.66 1.36 4.64
N ILE A 158 -5.46 2.22 4.03
CA ILE A 158 -6.74 1.87 3.40
C ILE A 158 -6.69 2.33 1.96
N LYS A 159 -7.09 1.46 1.04
CA LYS A 159 -7.22 1.78 -0.39
C LYS A 159 -8.59 2.39 -0.65
N GLU A 160 -8.63 3.62 -1.17
CA GLU A 160 -9.84 4.33 -1.51
C GLU A 160 -9.76 4.85 -2.95
N ARG A 161 -10.68 4.45 -3.80
CA ARG A 161 -10.75 4.88 -5.22
C ARG A 161 -9.47 4.61 -6.01
N GLY A 162 -8.70 3.61 -5.57
CA GLY A 162 -7.42 3.25 -6.19
C GLY A 162 -6.18 3.77 -5.44
N ASP A 163 -6.32 4.74 -4.56
CA ASP A 163 -5.21 5.35 -3.81
C ASP A 163 -5.09 4.77 -2.40
N TRP A 164 -3.87 4.49 -1.96
CA TRP A 164 -3.58 4.09 -0.59
C TRP A 164 -3.40 5.32 0.30
N LEU A 165 -4.09 5.36 1.44
CA LEU A 165 -4.01 6.45 2.42
C LEU A 165 -3.74 5.90 3.82
N ILE A 166 -2.93 6.59 4.61
CA ILE A 166 -2.59 6.21 5.98
C ILE A 166 -3.77 6.48 6.91
N LYS A 167 -4.33 5.42 7.46
CA LYS A 167 -5.45 5.44 8.42
C LYS A 167 -5.00 5.44 9.87
N HIS A 168 -3.86 4.81 10.15
CA HIS A 168 -3.34 4.70 11.51
C HIS A 168 -1.81 4.79 11.48
N VAL A 169 -1.26 5.51 12.45
CA VAL A 169 0.18 5.58 12.74
C VAL A 169 0.39 5.26 14.21
N HIS A 170 1.27 4.33 14.50
CA HIS A 170 1.77 4.09 15.84
C HIS A 170 3.29 4.21 15.86
N GLN A 171 3.81 5.03 16.74
CA GLN A 171 5.24 5.25 16.95
C GLN A 171 5.63 4.81 18.35
N SER A 172 6.63 3.94 18.45
CA SER A 172 7.17 3.43 19.71
C SER A 172 8.70 3.62 19.72
N PRO A 173 9.22 4.64 20.39
CA PRO A 173 10.66 4.83 20.50
C PRO A 173 11.34 3.62 21.15
N LEU A 174 12.51 3.24 20.64
CA LEU A 174 13.39 2.30 21.33
C LEU A 174 13.97 3.03 22.54
N LEU A 175 13.54 2.60 23.70
CA LEU A 175 14.17 3.04 24.94
C LEU A 175 15.50 2.29 25.05
N GLY A 176 16.61 3.03 25.12
CA GLY A 176 17.92 2.41 25.43
C GLY A 176 17.84 1.70 26.78
N ASN A 177 18.35 0.49 26.84
CA ASN A 177 18.58 -0.25 28.08
C ASN A 177 19.72 0.41 28.85
#